data_9dae3d19a3023adc0eb50a88a9ebeba2
#
_entry.id   9dae3d19a3023adc0eb50a88a9ebeba2
#
_cell.length_a   1.000
_cell.length_b   1.000
_cell.length_c   1.000
_cell.angle_alpha   90.00
_cell.angle_beta   90.00
_cell.angle_gamma   90.00
#
_symmetry.space_group_name_H-M   'P 1'
#
loop_
_entity.id
_entity.type
_entity.pdbx_description
1 polymer ?
#
loop_
_entity_poly.entity_id
_entity_poly.type
_entity_poly.pdbx_seq_one_letter_code
_entity_poly.pdbx_strand_id
1 'polypeptide(L)'
;HKDVMARILDCMWVPLLEVKPGEYELIELNTKGKHVYTHLDNDRLREGLHDALGRYHASGNVSEEDTRLAREVLRSYGSLRAETDVMRCKIYSLLLSAYKLLGDEEEFTRLHDTMRGMLPVVKAPQSRALLLVTLYGCTDSALYRQMAHEVVDPWRCESSPKKSKQTLIRRLDDYDRWLRHDEQ
;
A
#
# COMPACT_ATOMS: atom_id res chain seq x y z
N HIS A 1 16.05 -32.12 7.93
CA HIS A 1 15.88 -30.71 7.46
C HIS A 1 14.79 -30.54 6.40
N LYS A 2 14.70 -31.44 5.41
CA LYS A 2 13.65 -31.38 4.35
C LYS A 2 12.22 -31.54 4.93
N ASP A 3 12.06 -32.41 5.94
CA ASP A 3 10.72 -32.68 6.52
C ASP A 3 10.23 -31.52 7.40
N VAL A 4 11.12 -30.78 8.04
CA VAL A 4 10.75 -29.61 8.83
C VAL A 4 10.37 -28.46 7.91
N MET A 5 11.11 -28.31 6.81
CA MET A 5 10.80 -27.30 5.78
C MET A 5 9.47 -27.60 5.08
N ALA A 6 9.21 -28.85 4.75
CA ALA A 6 7.93 -29.27 4.17
C ALA A 6 6.75 -29.00 5.11
N ARG A 7 6.89 -29.30 6.41
CA ARG A 7 5.83 -29.01 7.39
C ARG A 7 5.57 -27.55 7.60
N ILE A 8 6.61 -26.72 7.61
CA ILE A 8 6.46 -25.25 7.71
C ILE A 8 5.78 -24.72 6.45
N LEU A 9 6.18 -25.20 5.29
CA LEU A 9 5.55 -24.84 4.03
C LEU A 9 4.08 -25.31 3.99
N ASP A 10 3.78 -26.52 4.42
CA ASP A 10 2.42 -27.06 4.48
C ASP A 10 1.51 -26.25 5.42
N CYS A 11 2.01 -25.83 6.58
CA CYS A 11 1.24 -25.02 7.52
C CYS A 11 0.98 -23.58 6.99
N MET A 12 1.82 -23.08 6.10
CA MET A 12 1.72 -21.73 5.57
C MET A 12 1.04 -21.67 4.20
N TRP A 13 1.10 -22.76 3.46
CA TRP A 13 0.58 -22.83 2.09
C TRP A 13 -0.93 -23.00 2.03
N VAL A 14 -1.57 -23.53 3.08
CA VAL A 14 -3.03 -23.74 3.07
C VAL A 14 -3.81 -22.45 2.82
N PRO A 15 -3.46 -21.29 3.41
CA PRO A 15 -4.10 -20.02 3.06
C PRO A 15 -3.66 -19.46 1.70
N LEU A 16 -2.47 -19.85 1.21
CA LEU A 16 -1.89 -19.33 -0.05
C LEU A 16 -2.31 -20.15 -1.29
N LEU A 17 -2.74 -21.38 -1.11
CA LEU A 17 -3.21 -22.26 -2.21
C LEU A 17 -4.53 -21.79 -2.83
N GLU A 18 -5.28 -20.95 -2.14
CA GLU A 18 -6.50 -20.31 -2.67
C GLU A 18 -6.19 -19.08 -3.53
N VAL A 19 -4.92 -18.73 -3.65
CA VAL A 19 -4.47 -17.54 -4.35
C VAL A 19 -4.03 -17.89 -5.76
N LYS A 20 -4.44 -17.09 -6.72
CA LYS A 20 -4.07 -17.29 -8.12
C LYS A 20 -2.56 -17.19 -8.31
N PRO A 21 -1.93 -18.12 -9.03
CA PRO A 21 -0.51 -18.03 -9.35
C PRO A 21 -0.16 -16.71 -10.02
N GLY A 22 0.90 -16.06 -9.54
CA GLY A 22 1.37 -14.76 -10.05
C GLY A 22 0.84 -13.54 -9.32
N GLU A 23 -0.10 -13.69 -8.40
CA GLU A 23 -0.61 -12.58 -7.57
C GLU A 23 0.24 -12.34 -6.31
N TYR A 24 1.09 -13.29 -5.97
CA TYR A 24 1.98 -13.21 -4.79
C TYR A 24 3.39 -13.60 -5.17
N GLU A 25 4.34 -12.95 -4.56
CA GLU A 25 5.69 -13.46 -4.54
C GLU A 25 5.86 -14.48 -3.41
N LEU A 26 6.75 -15.40 -3.63
CA LEU A 26 7.04 -16.48 -2.70
C LEU A 26 7.55 -15.94 -1.36
N ILE A 27 7.08 -16.55 -0.30
CA ILE A 27 7.64 -16.36 1.03
C ILE A 27 9.00 -17.06 1.04
N GLU A 28 10.05 -16.29 1.24
CA GLU A 28 11.37 -16.86 1.49
C GLU A 28 11.54 -17.14 2.98
N LEU A 29 12.01 -18.35 3.27
CA LEU A 29 12.53 -18.67 4.58
C LEU A 29 14.01 -18.29 4.61
N ASN A 30 14.40 -17.41 5.51
CA ASN A 30 15.79 -17.16 5.71
C ASN A 30 16.48 -18.38 6.35
N THR A 31 17.81 -18.43 6.30
CA THR A 31 18.62 -19.53 6.82
C THR A 31 18.46 -19.78 8.34
N LYS A 32 17.79 -18.86 9.04
CA LYS A 32 17.49 -18.97 10.47
C LYS A 32 16.07 -19.44 10.75
N GLY A 33 15.31 -19.85 9.71
CA GLY A 33 13.93 -20.31 9.83
C GLY A 33 12.91 -19.23 10.14
N LYS A 34 13.30 -17.96 10.02
CA LYS A 34 12.36 -16.84 10.12
C LYS A 34 11.66 -16.64 8.79
N HIS A 35 10.36 -16.45 8.87
CA HIS A 35 9.58 -16.07 7.68
C HIS A 35 9.97 -14.67 7.25
N VAL A 36 10.51 -14.58 6.06
CA VAL A 36 10.74 -13.31 5.38
C VAL A 36 9.72 -13.25 4.25
N TYR A 37 8.74 -12.40 4.41
CA TYR A 37 7.87 -12.08 3.29
C TYR A 37 8.68 -11.25 2.32
N THR A 38 9.06 -11.83 1.23
CA THR A 38 9.81 -11.11 0.21
C THR A 38 8.91 -10.17 -0.54
N HIS A 39 7.63 -10.52 -0.66
CA HIS A 39 6.74 -9.75 -1.47
C HIS A 39 5.26 -10.09 -1.22
N LEU A 40 4.51 -9.07 -1.00
CA LEU A 40 3.06 -9.07 -1.06
C LEU A 40 2.66 -7.91 -1.97
N ASP A 41 3.31 -7.84 -3.13
CA ASP A 41 3.10 -6.75 -4.04
C ASP A 41 2.32 -7.27 -5.23
N ASN A 42 1.08 -6.93 -5.26
CA ASN A 42 0.27 -7.14 -6.42
C ASN A 42 0.13 -5.81 -7.13
N ASP A 43 1.00 -5.58 -8.12
CA ASP A 43 1.01 -4.34 -8.89
C ASP A 43 -0.34 -4.05 -9.52
N ARG A 44 -1.07 -5.07 -9.95
CA ARG A 44 -2.42 -4.94 -10.49
C ARG A 44 -3.37 -4.31 -9.47
N LEU A 45 -3.35 -4.79 -8.23
CA LEU A 45 -4.22 -4.26 -7.17
C LEU A 45 -3.83 -2.84 -6.79
N ARG A 46 -2.54 -2.56 -6.69
CA ARG A 46 -2.05 -1.21 -6.36
C ARG A 46 -2.40 -0.20 -7.43
N GLU A 47 -2.15 -0.52 -8.69
CA GLU A 47 -2.50 0.34 -9.81
C GLU A 47 -4.02 0.49 -9.94
N GLY A 48 -4.75 -0.61 -9.78
CA GLY A 48 -6.21 -0.58 -9.80
C GLY A 48 -6.80 0.32 -8.72
N LEU A 49 -6.29 0.26 -7.49
CA LEU A 49 -6.72 1.14 -6.39
C LEU A 49 -6.37 2.60 -6.66
N HIS A 50 -5.18 2.87 -7.19
CA HIS A 50 -4.76 4.22 -7.56
C HIS A 50 -5.69 4.83 -8.63
N ASP A 51 -5.95 4.08 -9.69
CA ASP A 51 -6.84 4.51 -10.76
C ASP A 51 -8.29 4.69 -10.26
N ALA A 52 -8.76 3.79 -9.38
CA ALA A 52 -10.08 3.90 -8.76
C ALA A 52 -10.21 5.15 -7.89
N LEU A 53 -9.17 5.51 -7.14
CA LEU A 53 -9.14 6.76 -6.38
C LEU A 53 -9.18 7.98 -7.32
N GLY A 54 -8.49 7.92 -8.45
CA GLY A 54 -8.55 8.97 -9.47
C GLY A 54 -9.98 9.16 -10.01
N ARG A 55 -10.67 8.08 -10.33
CA ARG A 55 -12.08 8.13 -10.74
C ARG A 55 -12.99 8.66 -9.64
N TYR A 56 -12.75 8.23 -8.41
CA TYR A 56 -13.49 8.72 -7.25
C TYR A 56 -13.31 10.22 -7.04
N HIS A 57 -12.08 10.73 -7.11
CA HIS A 57 -11.82 12.16 -6.96
C HIS A 57 -12.44 12.99 -8.10
N ALA A 58 -12.52 12.44 -9.29
CA ALA A 58 -13.13 13.12 -10.43
C ALA A 58 -14.66 13.17 -10.38
N SER A 59 -15.31 12.10 -9.92
CA SER A 59 -16.76 11.93 -10.00
C SER A 59 -17.49 12.01 -8.66
N GLY A 60 -16.80 11.79 -7.56
CA GLY A 60 -17.41 11.62 -6.22
C GLY A 60 -18.07 10.26 -6.00
N ASN A 61 -18.01 9.36 -6.98
CA ASN A 61 -18.67 8.06 -6.95
C ASN A 61 -17.67 6.93 -7.15
N VAL A 62 -18.01 5.77 -6.59
CA VAL A 62 -17.24 4.54 -6.76
C VAL A 62 -18.05 3.57 -7.61
N SER A 63 -17.48 3.07 -8.70
CA SER A 63 -18.13 2.08 -9.55
C SER A 63 -18.26 0.73 -8.84
N GLU A 64 -19.14 -0.12 -9.33
CA GLU A 64 -19.29 -1.48 -8.82
C GLU A 64 -18.01 -2.30 -9.01
N GLU A 65 -17.31 -2.09 -10.10
CA GLU A 65 -16.01 -2.72 -10.39
C GLU A 65 -14.94 -2.29 -9.38
N ASP A 66 -14.85 -0.99 -9.10
CA ASP A 66 -13.90 -0.44 -8.13
C ASP A 66 -14.23 -0.89 -6.70
N THR A 67 -15.50 -1.03 -6.37
CA THR A 67 -15.97 -1.61 -5.10
C THR A 67 -15.54 -3.07 -4.98
N ARG A 68 -15.66 -3.85 -6.04
CA ARG A 68 -15.21 -5.24 -6.09
C ARG A 68 -13.70 -5.36 -5.87
N LEU A 69 -12.94 -4.50 -6.52
CA LEU A 69 -11.49 -4.43 -6.35
C LEU A 69 -11.10 -4.13 -4.90
N ALA A 70 -11.74 -3.14 -4.28
CA ALA A 70 -11.50 -2.79 -2.89
C ALA A 70 -11.81 -3.96 -1.94
N ARG A 71 -12.90 -4.69 -2.18
CA ARG A 71 -13.23 -5.90 -1.41
C ARG A 71 -12.23 -7.03 -1.62
N GLU A 72 -11.73 -7.21 -2.83
CA GLU A 72 -10.67 -8.18 -3.12
C GLU A 72 -9.41 -7.86 -2.31
N VAL A 73 -9.03 -6.60 -2.22
CA VAL A 73 -7.89 -6.15 -1.40
C VAL A 73 -8.11 -6.48 0.08
N LEU A 74 -9.29 -6.21 0.62
CA LEU A 74 -9.60 -6.54 2.02
C LEU A 74 -9.53 -8.05 2.28
N ARG A 75 -10.04 -8.87 1.37
CA ARG A 75 -9.96 -10.34 1.50
C ARG A 75 -8.53 -10.84 1.47
N SER A 76 -7.70 -10.26 0.60
CA SER A 76 -6.33 -10.73 0.41
C SER A 76 -5.37 -10.24 1.48
N TYR A 77 -5.58 -9.03 2.00
CA TYR A 77 -4.61 -8.36 2.86
C TYR A 77 -5.13 -8.01 4.26
N GLY A 78 -6.44 -8.01 4.47
CA GLY A 78 -7.04 -7.53 5.72
C GLY A 78 -6.68 -8.34 6.97
N SER A 79 -6.37 -9.62 6.82
CA SER A 79 -5.99 -10.52 7.92
C SER A 79 -4.50 -10.80 7.98
N LEU A 80 -3.70 -10.22 7.09
CA LEU A 80 -2.26 -10.48 7.06
C LEU A 80 -1.56 -9.78 8.23
N ARG A 81 -0.71 -10.53 8.90
CA ARG A 81 0.20 -9.99 9.91
C ARG A 81 1.47 -9.48 9.25
N ALA A 82 1.72 -8.21 9.43
CA ALA A 82 2.97 -7.60 9.00
C ALA A 82 3.99 -7.64 10.14
N GLU A 83 5.12 -8.29 9.92
CA GLU A 83 6.19 -8.43 10.92
C GLU A 83 7.20 -7.29 10.87
N THR A 84 7.28 -6.58 9.76
CA THR A 84 8.23 -5.48 9.56
C THR A 84 7.50 -4.18 9.24
N ASP A 85 8.15 -3.05 9.51
CA ASP A 85 7.60 -1.73 9.16
C ASP A 85 7.42 -1.56 7.65
N VAL A 86 8.31 -2.12 6.84
CA VAL A 86 8.19 -2.10 5.38
C VAL A 86 6.91 -2.79 4.93
N MET A 87 6.62 -3.97 5.48
CA MET A 87 5.40 -4.70 5.16
C MET A 87 4.16 -3.98 5.66
N ARG A 88 4.19 -3.44 6.89
CA ARG A 88 3.09 -2.64 7.41
C ARG A 88 2.77 -1.47 6.50
N CYS A 89 3.77 -0.74 6.04
CA CYS A 89 3.59 0.36 5.10
C CYS A 89 2.90 -0.11 3.81
N LYS A 90 3.34 -1.23 3.25
CA LYS A 90 2.76 -1.79 2.03
C LYS A 90 1.31 -2.24 2.20
N ILE A 91 1.05 -3.02 3.25
CA ILE A 91 -0.29 -3.56 3.52
C ILE A 91 -1.26 -2.45 3.89
N TYR A 92 -0.87 -1.57 4.81
CA TYR A 92 -1.74 -0.50 5.27
C TYR A 92 -2.06 0.51 4.18
N SER A 93 -1.13 0.77 3.27
CA SER A 93 -1.39 1.63 2.11
C SER A 93 -2.46 1.05 1.17
N LEU A 94 -2.46 -0.27 0.96
CA LEU A 94 -3.51 -0.94 0.21
C LEU A 94 -4.86 -0.88 0.95
N LEU A 95 -4.86 -1.23 2.23
CA LEU A 95 -6.09 -1.26 3.04
C LEU A 95 -6.72 0.12 3.19
N LEU A 96 -5.93 1.17 3.41
CA LEU A 96 -6.45 2.54 3.55
C LEU A 96 -7.19 2.98 2.29
N SER A 97 -6.59 2.74 1.12
CA SER A 97 -7.21 3.04 -0.16
C SER A 97 -8.51 2.25 -0.37
N ALA A 98 -8.52 0.97 0.02
CA ALA A 98 -9.71 0.13 -0.07
C ALA A 98 -10.83 0.63 0.86
N TYR A 99 -10.53 0.99 2.10
CA TYR A 99 -11.53 1.55 3.01
C TYR A 99 -12.07 2.88 2.52
N LYS A 100 -11.22 3.72 1.93
CA LYS A 100 -11.67 4.99 1.32
C LYS A 100 -12.69 4.74 0.23
N LEU A 101 -12.41 3.83 -0.68
CA LEU A 101 -13.31 3.49 -1.78
C LEU A 101 -14.62 2.84 -1.32
N LEU A 102 -14.57 2.03 -0.26
CA LEU A 102 -15.76 1.38 0.31
C LEU A 102 -16.60 2.32 1.19
N GLY A 103 -16.10 3.49 1.52
CA GLY A 103 -16.79 4.41 2.43
C GLY A 103 -16.86 3.90 3.87
N ASP A 104 -15.99 2.98 4.27
CA ASP A 104 -15.91 2.49 5.64
C ASP A 104 -15.11 3.48 6.51
N GLU A 105 -15.81 4.49 6.99
CA GLU A 105 -15.18 5.60 7.74
C GLU A 105 -14.58 5.16 9.07
N GLU A 106 -15.18 4.20 9.75
CA GLU A 106 -14.67 3.70 11.03
C GLU A 106 -13.31 3.01 10.86
N GLU A 107 -13.22 2.05 9.96
CA GLU A 107 -11.96 1.35 9.68
C GLU A 107 -10.94 2.27 9.02
N PHE A 108 -11.39 3.18 8.17
CA PHE A 108 -10.51 4.20 7.59
C PHE A 108 -9.85 5.05 8.67
N THR A 109 -10.62 5.60 9.60
CA THR A 109 -10.11 6.45 10.68
C THR A 109 -9.15 5.68 11.58
N ARG A 110 -9.50 4.45 11.94
CA ARG A 110 -8.64 3.59 12.76
C ARG A 110 -7.28 3.35 12.11
N LEU A 111 -7.29 2.98 10.84
CA LEU A 111 -6.07 2.71 10.09
C LEU A 111 -5.27 3.99 9.81
N HIS A 112 -5.95 5.07 9.48
CA HIS A 112 -5.33 6.40 9.31
C HIS A 112 -4.55 6.81 10.57
N ASP A 113 -5.15 6.67 11.74
CA ASP A 113 -4.50 7.02 13.01
C ASP A 113 -3.28 6.13 13.29
N THR A 114 -3.39 4.84 12.95
CA THR A 114 -2.27 3.91 13.03
C THR A 114 -1.12 4.32 12.11
N MET A 115 -1.42 4.63 10.86
CA MET A 115 -0.42 5.05 9.87
C MET A 115 0.23 6.39 10.26
N ARG A 116 -0.55 7.32 10.75
CA ARG A 116 -0.03 8.60 11.28
C ARG A 116 0.95 8.37 12.44
N GLY A 117 0.62 7.45 13.34
CA GLY A 117 1.49 7.05 14.44
C GLY A 117 2.79 6.39 13.99
N MET A 118 2.84 5.83 12.80
CA MET A 118 4.06 5.24 12.23
C MET A 118 5.03 6.28 11.66
N LEU A 119 4.57 7.46 11.30
CA LEU A 119 5.40 8.48 10.65
C LEU A 119 6.64 8.87 11.46
N PRO A 120 6.59 9.03 12.80
CA PRO A 120 7.79 9.35 13.57
C PRO A 120 8.84 8.24 13.60
N VAL A 121 8.44 6.99 13.42
CA VAL A 121 9.32 5.81 13.57
C VAL A 121 9.78 5.23 12.24
N VAL A 122 9.01 5.39 11.18
CA VAL A 122 9.39 4.92 9.84
C VAL A 122 10.35 5.91 9.18
N LYS A 123 11.63 5.54 9.15
CA LYS A 123 12.71 6.41 8.64
C LYS A 123 13.14 6.08 7.21
N ALA A 124 12.92 4.83 6.76
CA ALA A 124 13.29 4.43 5.40
C ALA A 124 12.53 5.30 4.38
N PRO A 125 13.24 6.01 3.49
CA PRO A 125 12.61 7.03 2.64
C PRO A 125 11.50 6.50 1.75
N GLN A 126 11.65 5.32 1.16
CA GLN A 126 10.63 4.75 0.29
C GLN A 126 9.39 4.31 1.07
N SER A 127 9.55 3.71 2.24
CA SER A 127 8.42 3.34 3.10
C SER A 127 7.68 4.56 3.64
N ARG A 128 8.44 5.58 4.04
CA ARG A 128 7.89 6.86 4.49
C ARG A 128 7.12 7.57 3.38
N ALA A 129 7.67 7.59 2.17
CA ALA A 129 7.01 8.16 1.01
C ALA A 129 5.71 7.42 0.67
N LEU A 130 5.72 6.08 0.73
CA LEU A 130 4.53 5.28 0.49
C LEU A 130 3.39 5.62 1.47
N LEU A 131 3.72 5.75 2.76
CA LEU A 131 2.74 6.18 3.76
C LEU A 131 2.18 7.58 3.44
N LEU A 132 3.06 8.53 3.20
CA LEU A 132 2.68 9.94 3.00
C LEU A 132 1.90 10.17 1.71
N VAL A 133 2.32 9.55 0.61
CA VAL A 133 1.60 9.64 -0.67
C VAL A 133 0.21 9.03 -0.54
N THR A 134 0.09 7.89 0.14
CA THR A 134 -1.21 7.24 0.36
C THR A 134 -2.11 8.07 1.28
N LEU A 135 -1.57 8.56 2.39
CA LEU A 135 -2.31 9.44 3.31
C LEU A 135 -2.80 10.70 2.60
N TYR A 136 -1.95 11.32 1.80
CA TYR A 136 -2.33 12.47 1.00
C TYR A 136 -3.44 12.14 -0.01
N GLY A 137 -3.27 11.09 -0.77
CA GLY A 137 -4.26 10.68 -1.79
C GLY A 137 -5.64 10.32 -1.23
N CYS A 138 -5.69 9.84 0.01
CA CYS A 138 -6.94 9.47 0.68
C CYS A 138 -7.58 10.60 1.49
N THR A 139 -6.85 11.64 1.88
CA THR A 139 -7.33 12.70 2.78
C THR A 139 -7.34 14.10 2.16
N ASP A 140 -6.59 14.33 1.10
CA ASP A 140 -6.34 15.68 0.53
C ASP A 140 -5.71 16.66 1.54
N SER A 141 -4.98 16.17 2.51
CA SER A 141 -4.34 16.98 3.55
C SER A 141 -3.13 17.74 3.00
N ALA A 142 -3.13 19.07 3.12
CA ALA A 142 -2.00 19.91 2.75
C ALA A 142 -0.71 19.54 3.51
N LEU A 143 -0.85 19.13 4.77
CA LEU A 143 0.28 18.67 5.58
C LEU A 143 0.92 17.40 5.00
N TYR A 144 0.13 16.40 4.69
CA TYR A 144 0.64 15.16 4.08
C TYR A 144 1.23 15.41 2.70
N ARG A 145 0.64 16.31 1.91
CA ARG A 145 1.19 16.74 0.63
C ARG A 145 2.58 17.32 0.80
N GLN A 146 2.74 18.29 1.71
CA GLN A 146 4.03 18.91 1.99
C GLN A 146 5.07 17.86 2.40
N MET A 147 4.73 17.01 3.36
CA MET A 147 5.63 15.97 3.86
C MET A 147 6.00 14.96 2.75
N ALA A 148 5.05 14.59 1.89
CA ALA A 148 5.31 13.71 0.76
C ALA A 148 6.29 14.34 -0.24
N HIS A 149 6.12 15.61 -0.58
CA HIS A 149 7.03 16.34 -1.46
C HIS A 149 8.43 16.44 -0.87
N GLU A 150 8.56 16.66 0.43
CA GLU A 150 9.86 16.73 1.11
C GLU A 150 10.67 15.42 0.93
N VAL A 151 10.00 14.28 0.91
CA VAL A 151 10.67 12.97 0.72
C VAL A 151 10.88 12.67 -0.76
N VAL A 152 9.90 12.96 -1.61
CA VAL A 152 9.87 12.51 -3.01
C VAL A 152 10.63 13.44 -3.95
N ASP A 153 10.56 14.75 -3.75
CA ASP A 153 11.15 15.73 -4.66
C ASP A 153 12.66 15.56 -4.88
N PRO A 154 13.47 15.19 -3.86
CA PRO A 154 14.88 14.90 -4.11
C PRO A 154 15.13 13.80 -5.12
N TRP A 155 14.22 12.84 -5.27
CA TRP A 155 14.35 11.74 -6.23
C TRP A 155 14.18 12.19 -7.69
N ARG A 156 13.53 13.32 -7.92
CA ARG A 156 13.33 13.88 -9.26
C ARG A 156 14.65 14.32 -9.90
N CYS A 157 15.64 14.61 -9.08
CA CYS A 157 16.98 15.02 -9.52
C CYS A 157 17.93 13.86 -9.74
N GLU A 158 17.54 12.64 -9.38
CA GLU A 158 18.34 11.44 -9.63
C GLU A 158 18.40 11.15 -11.15
N SER A 159 19.58 10.81 -11.67
CA SER A 159 19.78 10.52 -13.09
C SER A 159 19.09 9.23 -13.54
N SER A 160 18.94 8.27 -12.64
CA SER A 160 18.26 6.99 -12.91
C SER A 160 17.58 6.47 -11.64
N PRO A 161 16.44 7.04 -11.27
CA PRO A 161 15.73 6.59 -10.07
C PRO A 161 15.19 5.17 -10.26
N LYS A 162 15.17 4.38 -9.18
CA LYS A 162 14.59 3.04 -9.19
C LYS A 162 13.11 3.11 -9.58
N LYS A 163 12.61 2.03 -10.20
CA LYS A 163 11.20 1.93 -10.63
C LYS A 163 10.20 2.23 -9.51
N SER A 164 10.49 1.77 -8.29
CA SER A 164 9.64 2.04 -7.12
C SER A 164 9.56 3.54 -6.78
N LYS A 165 10.67 4.26 -6.91
CA LYS A 165 10.68 5.72 -6.74
C LYS A 165 9.91 6.43 -7.85
N GLN A 166 10.11 6.00 -9.10
CA GLN A 166 9.37 6.54 -10.25
C GLN A 166 7.86 6.38 -10.07
N THR A 167 7.41 5.24 -9.57
CA THR A 167 6.00 4.98 -9.28
C THR A 167 5.45 5.94 -8.23
N LEU A 168 6.17 6.17 -7.15
CA LEU A 168 5.74 7.11 -6.09
C LEU A 168 5.74 8.57 -6.58
N ILE A 169 6.72 8.97 -7.39
CA ILE A 169 6.73 10.28 -8.04
C ILE A 169 5.47 10.45 -8.89
N ARG A 170 5.16 9.49 -9.74
CA ARG A 170 3.99 9.53 -10.61
C ARG A 170 2.68 9.60 -9.81
N ARG A 171 2.55 8.80 -8.76
CA ARG A 171 1.35 8.81 -7.91
C ARG A 171 1.17 10.15 -7.19
N LEU A 172 2.24 10.74 -6.69
CA LEU A 172 2.19 12.07 -6.08
C LEU A 172 1.74 13.13 -7.09
N ASP A 173 2.30 13.10 -8.30
CA ASP A 173 1.93 14.01 -9.37
C ASP A 173 0.46 13.83 -9.79
N ASP A 174 -0.02 12.59 -9.85
CA ASP A 174 -1.42 12.29 -10.13
C ASP A 174 -2.33 12.88 -9.06
N TYR A 175 -2.02 12.68 -7.78
CA TYR A 175 -2.81 13.27 -6.69
C TYR A 175 -2.79 14.78 -6.71
N ASP A 176 -1.66 15.41 -7.04
CA ASP A 176 -1.59 16.88 -7.18
C ASP A 176 -2.49 17.40 -8.29
N ARG A 177 -2.71 16.61 -9.34
CA ARG A 177 -3.65 16.97 -10.42
C ARG A 177 -5.10 16.67 -10.07
N TRP A 178 -5.35 15.59 -9.35
CA TRP A 178 -6.72 15.12 -9.08
C TRP A 178 -7.35 15.79 -7.88
N LEU A 179 -6.57 16.07 -6.86
CA LEU A 179 -7.06 16.66 -5.63
C LEU A 179 -7.19 18.17 -5.80
N ARG A 180 -8.34 18.65 -5.41
CA ARG A 180 -8.58 20.09 -5.33
C ARG A 180 -8.06 20.52 -3.97
N HIS A 181 -6.84 21.03 -3.97
CA HIS A 181 -6.37 21.73 -2.79
C HIS A 181 -7.34 22.88 -2.54
N ASP A 182 -8.22 22.74 -1.54
CA ASP A 182 -9.01 23.85 -1.11
C ASP A 182 -8.03 24.97 -0.75
N GLU A 183 -7.95 25.95 -1.64
CA GLU A 183 -7.24 27.19 -1.39
C GLU A 183 -7.97 27.91 -0.25
N GLN A 184 -7.57 27.57 0.96
CA GLN A 184 -7.94 28.35 2.14
C GLN A 184 -6.72 29.05 2.67
#